data_e924ba2b5ca87ce4bebeb01f0b2b4f29
#
_entry.id   e924ba2b5ca87ce4bebeb01f0b2b4f29
#
_cell.length_a   1.000
_cell.length_b   1.000
_cell.length_c   1.000
_cell.angle_alpha   90.00
_cell.angle_beta   90.00
_cell.angle_gamma   90.00
#
_symmetry.space_group_name_H-M   'P 1'
#
loop_
_entity.id
_entity.type
_entity.pdbx_description
1 polymer ?
#
loop_
_entity_poly.entity_id
_entity_poly.type
_entity_poly.pdbx_seq_one_letter_code
_entity_poly.pdbx_strand_id
1 'polypeptide(L)'
;MLLTTHHLTKTYRQRVAVNDINLQVTTGSLTAIIGPNGAGKSTLIKMLIGQLVPSAGTIELQTTKQVGVVFQNSVLDSELTVVENLQLRAHQYHYLPKHRVEQLGAQLGLTRFLHQRYGTLSGGQKRRVDIARALLNQPEILFLDESTTALDIQTRTAIWHLLHQLQQQEHLTIILTTHYLDEADTADNVYVIASGQVIANGTATSIKQQYAQQRLVLTAAPTCVSAVLKRLPPMKVDVAGNQVSCVVPNMTIALQVLDTCRMLLTNFEFHPGTMNEAFMTLTGKELV
;
A
#
# COMPACT_ATOMS: atom_id res chain seq x y z
N MET A 1 6.29 16.94 10.28
CA MET A 1 6.17 16.35 8.93
C MET A 1 7.56 16.06 8.43
N LEU A 2 7.81 14.92 7.75
CA LEU A 2 9.11 14.62 7.14
C LEU A 2 9.15 15.04 5.68
N LEU A 3 8.05 14.83 4.95
CA LEU A 3 7.92 15.22 3.55
C LEU A 3 6.58 15.90 3.32
N THR A 4 6.61 17.02 2.61
CA THR A 4 5.41 17.77 2.18
C THR A 4 5.55 18.16 0.72
N THR A 5 4.46 18.11 -0.03
CA THR A 5 4.43 18.65 -1.40
C THR A 5 3.33 19.70 -1.52
N HIS A 6 3.58 20.74 -2.30
CA HIS A 6 2.64 21.81 -2.55
C HIS A 6 2.44 21.98 -4.05
N HIS A 7 1.21 21.77 -4.53
CA HIS A 7 0.79 21.93 -5.92
C HIS A 7 1.70 21.21 -6.93
N LEU A 8 2.19 20.02 -6.56
CA LEU A 8 3.18 19.30 -7.33
C LEU A 8 2.62 18.86 -8.67
N THR A 9 3.27 19.29 -9.75
CA THR A 9 2.80 19.04 -11.10
C THR A 9 3.93 18.59 -12.01
N LYS A 10 3.65 17.62 -12.89
CA LYS A 10 4.55 17.17 -13.94
C LYS A 10 3.82 17.02 -15.27
N THR A 11 4.29 17.77 -16.25
CA THR A 11 3.81 17.70 -17.61
C THR A 11 4.92 17.18 -18.54
N TYR A 12 4.58 16.22 -19.40
CA TYR A 12 5.42 15.72 -20.48
C TYR A 12 4.80 16.13 -21.80
N ARG A 13 5.40 17.08 -22.48
CA ARG A 13 4.84 17.68 -23.72
C ARG A 13 3.38 18.13 -23.50
N GLN A 14 2.40 17.38 -24.04
CA GLN A 14 0.96 17.69 -23.91
C GLN A 14 0.24 16.87 -22.83
N ARG A 15 0.93 15.90 -22.18
CA ARG A 15 0.31 15.03 -21.16
C ARG A 15 0.70 15.49 -19.77
N VAL A 16 -0.29 15.81 -18.95
CA VAL A 16 -0.11 16.02 -17.52
C VAL A 16 -0.11 14.65 -16.83
N ALA A 17 1.03 14.26 -16.28
CA ALA A 17 1.21 12.97 -15.61
C ALA A 17 0.93 13.06 -14.09
N VAL A 18 1.23 14.21 -13.50
CA VAL A 18 0.93 14.56 -12.11
C VAL A 18 0.37 15.98 -12.13
N ASN A 19 -0.74 16.21 -11.50
CA ASN A 19 -1.50 17.46 -11.54
C ASN A 19 -1.94 17.88 -10.15
N ASP A 20 -1.30 18.92 -9.62
CA ASP A 20 -1.67 19.58 -8.36
C ASP A 20 -1.71 18.62 -7.15
N ILE A 21 -0.68 17.79 -6.98
CA ILE A 21 -0.61 16.85 -5.86
C ILE A 21 -0.05 17.52 -4.61
N ASN A 22 -0.81 17.41 -3.52
CA ASN A 22 -0.46 17.84 -2.17
C ASN A 22 -0.36 16.60 -1.27
N LEU A 23 0.85 16.26 -0.82
CA LEU A 23 1.12 15.15 0.09
C LEU A 23 1.66 15.66 1.41
N GLN A 24 1.34 14.94 2.47
CA GLN A 24 1.89 15.14 3.81
C GLN A 24 2.27 13.79 4.40
N VAL A 25 3.56 13.61 4.72
CA VAL A 25 4.08 12.37 5.30
C VAL A 25 4.68 12.66 6.65
N THR A 26 4.17 11.98 7.66
CA THR A 26 4.64 12.11 9.05
C THR A 26 5.88 11.22 9.27
N THR A 27 6.81 11.69 10.10
CA THR A 27 7.99 10.90 10.50
C THR A 27 7.55 9.58 11.15
N GLY A 28 8.18 8.48 10.76
CA GLY A 28 7.89 7.14 11.28
C GLY A 28 6.56 6.54 10.80
N SER A 29 5.86 7.17 9.85
CA SER A 29 4.62 6.62 9.28
C SER A 29 4.88 5.78 8.03
N LEU A 30 3.94 4.88 7.76
CA LEU A 30 3.83 4.16 6.52
C LEU A 30 2.72 4.79 5.68
N THR A 31 3.08 5.36 4.54
CA THR A 31 2.15 6.00 3.61
C THR A 31 2.04 5.18 2.32
N ALA A 32 0.84 4.76 1.97
CA ALA A 32 0.56 4.05 0.72
C ALA A 32 0.02 5.01 -0.35
N ILE A 33 0.54 4.91 -1.55
CA ILE A 33 0.05 5.61 -2.75
C ILE A 33 -0.51 4.56 -3.70
N ILE A 34 -1.82 4.52 -3.83
CA ILE A 34 -2.53 3.56 -4.67
C ILE A 34 -3.16 4.24 -5.89
N GLY A 35 -3.34 3.49 -6.94
CA GLY A 35 -3.97 3.99 -8.17
C GLY A 35 -3.75 3.05 -9.35
N PRO A 36 -4.54 3.18 -10.42
CA PRO A 36 -4.40 2.33 -11.58
C PRO A 36 -3.07 2.55 -12.32
N ASN A 37 -2.73 1.63 -13.21
CA ASN A 37 -1.57 1.79 -14.08
C ASN A 37 -1.71 3.07 -14.92
N GLY A 38 -0.63 3.85 -14.98
CA GLY A 38 -0.63 5.14 -15.66
C GLY A 38 -1.24 6.31 -14.87
N ALA A 39 -1.64 6.12 -13.60
CA ALA A 39 -2.17 7.19 -12.74
C ALA A 39 -1.14 8.27 -12.35
N GLY A 40 0.15 8.05 -12.59
CA GLY A 40 1.22 8.99 -12.25
C GLY A 40 2.08 8.59 -11.04
N LYS A 41 1.83 7.43 -10.41
CA LYS A 41 2.54 6.97 -9.19
C LYS A 41 4.06 6.98 -9.32
N SER A 42 4.63 6.30 -10.33
CA SER A 42 6.09 6.25 -10.53
C SER A 42 6.67 7.61 -10.94
N THR A 43 5.91 8.47 -11.64
CA THR A 43 6.31 9.87 -11.91
C THR A 43 6.41 10.65 -10.60
N LEU A 44 5.43 10.50 -9.73
CA LEU A 44 5.41 11.13 -8.41
C LEU A 44 6.62 10.66 -7.58
N ILE A 45 6.85 9.34 -7.45
CA ILE A 45 8.02 8.81 -6.74
C ILE A 45 9.32 9.40 -7.29
N LYS A 46 9.51 9.42 -8.61
CA LYS A 46 10.72 10.00 -9.24
C LYS A 46 10.93 11.47 -8.89
N MET A 47 9.87 12.25 -8.76
CA MET A 47 9.97 13.64 -8.29
C MET A 47 10.34 13.69 -6.80
N LEU A 48 9.69 12.89 -5.95
CA LEU A 48 9.94 12.86 -4.51
C LEU A 48 11.37 12.46 -4.15
N ILE A 49 11.99 11.56 -4.92
CA ILE A 49 13.39 11.15 -4.74
C ILE A 49 14.41 12.02 -5.49
N GLY A 50 13.96 13.10 -6.14
CA GLY A 50 14.84 14.04 -6.85
C GLY A 50 15.36 13.55 -8.20
N GLN A 51 14.88 12.42 -8.74
CA GLN A 51 15.25 11.93 -10.08
C GLN A 51 14.58 12.70 -11.21
N LEU A 52 13.52 13.42 -10.91
CA LEU A 52 12.74 14.16 -11.89
C LEU A 52 12.37 15.53 -11.34
N VAL A 53 12.70 16.57 -12.09
CA VAL A 53 12.34 17.95 -11.72
C VAL A 53 10.85 18.17 -12.00
N PRO A 54 10.06 18.68 -11.01
CA PRO A 54 8.68 19.08 -11.23
C PRO A 54 8.56 20.15 -12.33
N SER A 55 7.42 20.20 -13.01
CA SER A 55 7.07 21.29 -13.91
C SER A 55 6.53 22.52 -13.16
N ALA A 56 5.87 22.27 -12.00
CA ALA A 56 5.40 23.29 -11.07
C ALA A 56 5.25 22.68 -9.65
N GLY A 57 5.11 23.53 -8.65
CA GLY A 57 5.00 23.14 -7.25
C GLY A 57 6.35 22.91 -6.58
N THR A 58 6.30 22.55 -5.30
CA THR A 58 7.50 22.37 -4.47
C THR A 58 7.44 21.05 -3.69
N ILE A 59 8.62 20.55 -3.33
CA ILE A 59 8.81 19.39 -2.46
C ILE A 59 9.69 19.86 -1.30
N GLU A 60 9.19 19.69 -0.09
CA GLU A 60 9.92 19.96 1.14
C GLU A 60 10.23 18.64 1.83
N LEU A 61 11.50 18.30 1.93
CA LEU A 61 11.98 17.12 2.61
C LEU A 61 12.86 17.53 3.80
N GLN A 62 12.36 17.30 5.02
CA GLN A 62 13.00 17.68 6.28
C GLN A 62 13.93 16.56 6.78
N THR A 63 14.91 16.19 5.97
CA THR A 63 15.97 15.26 6.36
C THR A 63 17.31 15.71 5.79
N THR A 64 18.37 15.51 6.56
CA THR A 64 19.74 15.69 6.10
C THR A 64 20.36 14.39 5.57
N LYS A 65 19.68 13.25 5.83
CA LYS A 65 20.14 11.94 5.38
C LYS A 65 19.68 11.66 3.94
N GLN A 66 20.44 10.84 3.26
CA GLN A 66 20.03 10.33 1.96
C GLN A 66 18.79 9.44 2.10
N VAL A 67 17.95 9.45 1.09
CA VAL A 67 16.76 8.59 1.04
C VAL A 67 17.11 7.16 0.62
N GLY A 68 16.43 6.17 1.16
CA GLY A 68 16.46 4.80 0.67
C GLY A 68 15.43 4.63 -0.45
N VAL A 69 15.79 3.91 -1.51
CA VAL A 69 14.86 3.66 -2.64
C VAL A 69 14.96 2.21 -3.07
N VAL A 70 13.83 1.53 -3.16
CA VAL A 70 13.69 0.21 -3.77
C VAL A 70 12.85 0.36 -5.03
N PHE A 71 13.46 0.17 -6.17
CA PHE A 71 12.80 0.28 -7.47
C PHE A 71 12.01 -0.98 -7.81
N GLN A 72 11.09 -0.87 -8.75
CA GLN A 72 10.35 -2.01 -9.31
C GLN A 72 11.31 -3.07 -9.86
N ASN A 73 12.27 -2.65 -10.68
CA ASN A 73 13.36 -3.50 -11.16
C ASN A 73 14.60 -3.30 -10.29
N SER A 74 15.27 -4.41 -9.94
CA SER A 74 16.53 -4.32 -9.21
C SER A 74 17.63 -3.65 -10.04
N VAL A 75 18.49 -2.93 -9.33
CA VAL A 75 19.68 -2.28 -9.90
C VAL A 75 20.99 -3.01 -9.51
N LEU A 76 20.85 -4.21 -8.92
CA LEU A 76 21.99 -5.03 -8.49
C LEU A 76 22.49 -5.90 -9.64
N ASP A 77 23.79 -6.20 -9.62
CA ASP A 77 24.45 -7.03 -10.62
C ASP A 77 24.15 -8.52 -10.35
N SER A 78 23.61 -9.21 -11.37
CA SER A 78 23.25 -10.61 -11.30
C SER A 78 24.43 -11.56 -11.13
N GLU A 79 25.62 -11.17 -11.62
CA GLU A 79 26.81 -12.00 -11.60
C GLU A 79 27.58 -11.92 -10.28
N LEU A 80 27.38 -10.84 -9.54
CA LEU A 80 28.00 -10.65 -8.22
C LEU A 80 27.20 -11.38 -7.14
N THR A 81 27.89 -11.76 -6.09
CA THR A 81 27.26 -12.26 -4.86
C THR A 81 26.49 -11.15 -4.14
N VAL A 82 25.63 -11.54 -3.23
CA VAL A 82 24.88 -10.57 -2.40
C VAL A 82 25.83 -9.67 -1.64
N VAL A 83 26.84 -10.23 -0.98
CA VAL A 83 27.79 -9.45 -0.18
C VAL A 83 28.59 -8.50 -1.06
N GLU A 84 29.04 -8.90 -2.24
CA GLU A 84 29.77 -8.03 -3.18
C GLU A 84 28.91 -6.86 -3.65
N ASN A 85 27.66 -7.11 -4.03
CA ASN A 85 26.71 -6.06 -4.38
C ASN A 85 26.52 -5.04 -3.26
N LEU A 86 26.31 -5.52 -2.02
CA LEU A 86 26.13 -4.65 -0.86
C LEU A 86 27.41 -3.87 -0.52
N GLN A 87 28.57 -4.51 -0.60
CA GLN A 87 29.86 -3.86 -0.35
C GLN A 87 30.19 -2.79 -1.39
N LEU A 88 29.96 -3.06 -2.68
CA LEU A 88 30.13 -2.06 -3.75
C LEU A 88 29.27 -0.82 -3.49
N ARG A 89 28.05 -1.02 -3.04
CA ARG A 89 27.18 0.09 -2.68
C ARG A 89 27.64 0.79 -1.41
N ALA A 90 28.10 0.02 -0.41
CA ALA A 90 28.62 0.55 0.85
C ALA A 90 29.82 1.48 0.64
N HIS A 91 30.73 1.14 -0.28
CA HIS A 91 31.90 1.97 -0.61
C HIS A 91 31.56 3.32 -1.25
N GLN A 92 30.33 3.50 -1.72
CA GLN A 92 29.87 4.80 -2.27
C GLN A 92 29.47 5.80 -1.17
N TYR A 93 29.34 5.35 0.07
CA TYR A 93 29.00 6.20 1.21
C TYR A 93 30.26 6.59 1.98
N HIS A 94 30.40 7.89 2.28
CA HIS A 94 31.54 8.40 3.06
C HIS A 94 31.54 7.91 4.51
N TYR A 95 30.40 7.59 5.05
CA TYR A 95 30.25 7.13 6.42
C TYR A 95 29.29 5.93 6.47
N LEU A 96 29.85 4.78 6.78
CA LEU A 96 29.06 3.58 7.05
C LEU A 96 29.55 2.93 8.34
N PRO A 97 28.64 2.50 9.25
CA PRO A 97 29.05 1.76 10.44
C PRO A 97 29.81 0.49 10.05
N LYS A 98 30.84 0.16 10.83
CA LYS A 98 31.55 -1.13 10.68
C LYS A 98 30.53 -2.27 10.77
N HIS A 99 30.69 -3.28 9.93
CA HIS A 99 29.82 -4.47 9.88
C HIS A 99 28.36 -4.18 9.52
N ARG A 100 28.06 -3.05 8.87
CA ARG A 100 26.66 -2.71 8.49
C ARG A 100 26.05 -3.73 7.53
N VAL A 101 26.84 -4.28 6.62
CA VAL A 101 26.38 -5.31 5.66
C VAL A 101 25.98 -6.58 6.40
N GLU A 102 26.79 -7.02 7.35
CA GLU A 102 26.52 -8.21 8.17
C GLU A 102 25.30 -7.99 9.08
N GLN A 103 25.18 -6.83 9.70
CA GLN A 103 24.03 -6.46 10.53
C GLN A 103 22.72 -6.50 9.71
N LEU A 104 22.70 -5.87 8.54
CA LEU A 104 21.54 -5.92 7.64
C LEU A 104 21.32 -7.34 7.13
N GLY A 105 22.39 -8.09 6.86
CA GLY A 105 22.30 -9.49 6.49
C GLY A 105 21.59 -10.34 7.52
N ALA A 106 21.87 -10.14 8.79
CA ALA A 106 21.19 -10.83 9.90
C ALA A 106 19.74 -10.35 10.05
N GLN A 107 19.53 -9.04 10.09
CA GLN A 107 18.19 -8.42 10.29
C GLN A 107 17.20 -8.79 9.18
N LEU A 108 17.65 -8.86 7.93
CA LEU A 108 16.82 -9.16 6.76
C LEU A 108 16.82 -10.64 6.39
N GLY A 109 17.45 -11.50 7.20
CA GLY A 109 17.51 -12.94 6.96
C GLY A 109 18.32 -13.33 5.72
N LEU A 110 19.37 -12.56 5.39
CA LEU A 110 20.22 -12.79 4.22
C LEU A 110 21.42 -13.69 4.49
N THR A 111 21.74 -13.99 5.74
CA THR A 111 22.98 -14.66 6.19
C THR A 111 23.28 -15.95 5.42
N ARG A 112 22.25 -16.74 5.10
CA ARG A 112 22.43 -18.05 4.43
C ARG A 112 22.82 -17.94 2.96
N PHE A 113 22.58 -16.78 2.31
CA PHE A 113 22.85 -16.58 0.88
C PHE A 113 23.68 -15.35 0.55
N LEU A 114 24.36 -14.77 1.56
CA LEU A 114 25.28 -13.63 1.35
C LEU A 114 26.34 -13.92 0.28
N HIS A 115 26.83 -15.14 0.20
CA HIS A 115 27.86 -15.57 -0.75
C HIS A 115 27.30 -16.23 -2.02
N GLN A 116 25.94 -16.24 -2.20
CA GLN A 116 25.32 -16.71 -3.44
C GLN A 116 25.25 -15.56 -4.46
N ARG A 117 25.34 -15.90 -5.75
CA ARG A 117 25.13 -14.94 -6.83
C ARG A 117 23.71 -14.39 -6.79
N TYR A 118 23.60 -13.06 -6.89
CA TYR A 118 22.30 -12.38 -6.84
C TYR A 118 21.34 -12.92 -7.90
N GLY A 119 21.83 -13.20 -9.13
CA GLY A 119 21.02 -13.73 -10.22
C GLY A 119 20.31 -15.04 -9.91
N THR A 120 20.86 -15.89 -9.02
CA THR A 120 20.32 -17.21 -8.68
C THR A 120 19.28 -17.20 -7.55
N LEU A 121 19.05 -16.05 -6.93
CA LEU A 121 18.12 -15.90 -5.83
C LEU A 121 16.66 -15.96 -6.31
N SER A 122 15.75 -16.42 -5.43
CA SER A 122 14.32 -16.27 -5.64
C SER A 122 13.89 -14.80 -5.64
N GLY A 123 12.71 -14.48 -6.19
CA GLY A 123 12.19 -13.11 -6.22
C GLY A 123 12.14 -12.45 -4.85
N GLY A 124 11.66 -13.17 -3.83
CA GLY A 124 11.60 -12.66 -2.46
C GLY A 124 12.98 -12.46 -1.81
N GLN A 125 13.93 -13.35 -2.09
CA GLN A 125 15.32 -13.17 -1.65
C GLN A 125 15.94 -11.92 -2.31
N LYS A 126 15.77 -11.76 -3.62
CA LYS A 126 16.20 -10.55 -4.36
C LYS A 126 15.62 -9.29 -3.75
N ARG A 127 14.32 -9.31 -3.44
CA ARG A 127 13.66 -8.14 -2.84
C ARG A 127 14.21 -7.77 -1.46
N ARG A 128 14.51 -8.76 -0.61
CA ARG A 128 15.18 -8.52 0.68
C ARG A 128 16.58 -7.91 0.50
N VAL A 129 17.33 -8.32 -0.51
CA VAL A 129 18.64 -7.73 -0.84
C VAL A 129 18.48 -6.29 -1.34
N ASP A 130 17.48 -6.00 -2.17
CA ASP A 130 17.18 -4.63 -2.62
C ASP A 130 16.84 -3.70 -1.45
N ILE A 131 16.07 -4.22 -0.47
CA ILE A 131 15.76 -3.50 0.79
C ILE A 131 17.06 -3.30 1.59
N ALA A 132 17.90 -4.33 1.76
CA ALA A 132 19.19 -4.21 2.44
C ALA A 132 20.05 -3.10 1.82
N ARG A 133 20.16 -3.09 0.49
CA ARG A 133 20.88 -2.05 -0.26
C ARG A 133 20.33 -0.65 0.03
N ALA A 134 19.01 -0.50 0.06
CA ALA A 134 18.37 0.79 0.31
C ALA A 134 18.56 1.28 1.77
N LEU A 135 18.79 0.36 2.72
CA LEU A 135 18.98 0.66 4.15
C LEU A 135 20.45 0.83 4.57
N LEU A 136 21.41 0.63 3.66
CA LEU A 136 22.85 0.69 4.00
C LEU A 136 23.22 1.99 4.70
N ASN A 137 22.79 3.13 4.19
CA ASN A 137 23.12 4.46 4.71
C ASN A 137 22.20 4.95 5.83
N GLN A 138 21.42 4.06 6.45
CA GLN A 138 20.49 4.38 7.54
C GLN A 138 19.55 5.56 7.20
N PRO A 139 18.78 5.44 6.11
CA PRO A 139 17.88 6.51 5.70
C PRO A 139 16.78 6.76 6.74
N GLU A 140 16.26 7.98 6.80
CA GLU A 140 15.06 8.29 7.59
C GLU A 140 13.76 7.99 6.82
N ILE A 141 13.86 7.89 5.49
CA ILE A 141 12.74 7.60 4.61
C ILE A 141 13.12 6.56 3.55
N LEU A 142 12.25 5.57 3.38
CA LEU A 142 12.37 4.50 2.41
C LEU A 142 11.22 4.60 1.39
N PHE A 143 11.57 4.75 0.13
CA PHE A 143 10.63 4.69 -0.99
C PHE A 143 10.62 3.28 -1.59
N LEU A 144 9.42 2.75 -1.80
CA LEU A 144 9.18 1.43 -2.39
C LEU A 144 8.27 1.59 -3.62
N ASP A 145 8.83 1.52 -4.83
CA ASP A 145 8.05 1.65 -6.07
C ASP A 145 7.64 0.27 -6.57
N GLU A 146 6.35 -0.09 -6.40
CA GLU A 146 5.75 -1.39 -6.77
C GLU A 146 6.61 -2.59 -6.37
N SER A 147 7.16 -2.54 -5.19
CA SER A 147 8.26 -3.40 -4.76
C SER A 147 7.85 -4.83 -4.39
N THR A 148 6.57 -5.12 -4.29
CA THR A 148 6.01 -6.45 -3.94
C THR A 148 5.37 -7.16 -5.13
N THR A 149 5.39 -6.52 -6.31
CA THR A 149 4.86 -7.08 -7.56
C THR A 149 5.55 -8.41 -7.90
N ALA A 150 4.78 -9.37 -8.40
CA ALA A 150 5.24 -10.71 -8.79
C ALA A 150 5.82 -11.58 -7.66
N LEU A 151 5.57 -11.23 -6.40
CA LEU A 151 5.89 -12.09 -5.25
C LEU A 151 4.68 -12.95 -4.87
N ASP A 152 4.95 -14.19 -4.45
CA ASP A 152 3.92 -15.03 -3.84
C ASP A 152 3.42 -14.45 -2.52
N ILE A 153 2.24 -14.87 -2.07
CA ILE A 153 1.56 -14.34 -0.89
C ILE A 153 2.43 -14.47 0.38
N GLN A 154 3.08 -15.61 0.58
CA GLN A 154 3.89 -15.84 1.79
C GLN A 154 5.11 -14.93 1.83
N THR A 155 5.79 -14.81 0.70
CA THR A 155 6.96 -13.92 0.55
C THR A 155 6.56 -12.45 0.75
N ARG A 156 5.45 -12.02 0.16
CA ARG A 156 4.90 -10.68 0.33
C ARG A 156 4.58 -10.38 1.79
N THR A 157 3.87 -11.27 2.47
CA THR A 157 3.56 -11.14 3.90
C THR A 157 4.83 -11.02 4.74
N ALA A 158 5.87 -11.83 4.46
CA ALA A 158 7.14 -11.78 5.18
C ALA A 158 7.89 -10.45 4.98
N ILE A 159 7.81 -9.85 3.78
CA ILE A 159 8.37 -8.52 3.52
C ILE A 159 7.58 -7.44 4.26
N TRP A 160 6.26 -7.54 4.30
CA TRP A 160 5.42 -6.62 5.06
C TRP A 160 5.71 -6.64 6.56
N HIS A 161 5.83 -7.82 7.16
CA HIS A 161 6.26 -7.92 8.56
C HIS A 161 7.61 -7.26 8.81
N LEU A 162 8.57 -7.44 7.89
CA LEU A 162 9.87 -6.80 7.97
C LEU A 162 9.76 -5.27 7.90
N LEU A 163 8.98 -4.73 6.96
CA LEU A 163 8.79 -3.27 6.82
C LEU A 163 8.13 -2.67 8.07
N HIS A 164 7.13 -3.34 8.64
CA HIS A 164 6.52 -2.92 9.91
C HIS A 164 7.49 -2.97 11.08
N GLN A 165 8.35 -4.00 11.17
CA GLN A 165 9.39 -4.04 12.19
C GLN A 165 10.36 -2.86 12.07
N LEU A 166 10.82 -2.55 10.86
CA LEU A 166 11.69 -1.40 10.60
C LEU A 166 11.02 -0.07 10.95
N GLN A 167 9.74 0.08 10.58
CA GLN A 167 8.96 1.26 10.94
C GLN A 167 8.88 1.44 12.46
N GLN A 168 8.51 0.39 13.20
CA GLN A 168 8.29 0.46 14.64
C GLN A 168 9.58 0.57 15.44
N GLN A 169 10.62 -0.20 15.07
CA GLN A 169 11.85 -0.28 15.86
C GLN A 169 12.86 0.81 15.52
N GLU A 170 12.93 1.21 14.26
CA GLU A 170 13.90 2.20 13.76
C GLU A 170 13.26 3.56 13.44
N HIS A 171 11.96 3.72 13.67
CA HIS A 171 11.18 4.93 13.29
C HIS A 171 11.35 5.29 11.82
N LEU A 172 11.56 4.26 10.97
CA LEU A 172 11.71 4.44 9.53
C LEU A 172 10.40 4.92 8.93
N THR A 173 10.45 6.03 8.19
CA THR A 173 9.31 6.48 7.40
C THR A 173 9.28 5.72 6.08
N ILE A 174 8.11 5.21 5.70
CA ILE A 174 7.97 4.40 4.49
C ILE A 174 6.93 5.02 3.58
N ILE A 175 7.28 5.24 2.33
CA ILE A 175 6.35 5.59 1.25
C ILE A 175 6.39 4.48 0.23
N LEU A 176 5.24 3.90 -0.06
CA LEU A 176 5.14 2.86 -1.06
C LEU A 176 4.11 3.19 -2.13
N THR A 177 4.38 2.75 -3.34
CA THR A 177 3.35 2.65 -4.39
C THR A 177 2.98 1.18 -4.56
N THR A 178 1.69 0.93 -4.66
CA THR A 178 1.19 -0.42 -4.89
C THR A 178 -0.11 -0.39 -5.70
N HIS A 179 -0.41 -1.50 -6.35
CA HIS A 179 -1.72 -1.81 -6.88
C HIS A 179 -2.42 -2.92 -6.05
N TYR A 180 -1.77 -3.45 -5.02
CA TYR A 180 -2.37 -4.37 -4.06
C TYR A 180 -3.06 -3.59 -2.95
N LEU A 181 -4.38 -3.65 -2.92
CA LEU A 181 -5.20 -2.87 -1.97
C LEU A 181 -5.12 -3.38 -0.54
N ASP A 182 -4.84 -4.67 -0.35
CA ASP A 182 -4.54 -5.28 0.94
C ASP A 182 -3.28 -4.69 1.60
N GLU A 183 -2.32 -4.25 0.81
CA GLU A 183 -1.14 -3.54 1.32
C GLU A 183 -1.49 -2.16 1.87
N ALA A 184 -2.43 -1.47 1.25
CA ALA A 184 -2.89 -0.17 1.72
C ALA A 184 -3.68 -0.26 3.03
N ASP A 185 -4.31 -1.40 3.34
CA ASP A 185 -5.08 -1.62 4.57
C ASP A 185 -4.22 -1.50 5.84
N THR A 186 -2.92 -1.73 5.73
CA THR A 186 -1.97 -1.68 6.86
C THR A 186 -1.24 -0.35 6.97
N ALA A 187 -1.46 0.58 6.02
CA ALA A 187 -0.82 1.89 6.02
C ALA A 187 -1.48 2.86 7.02
N ASP A 188 -0.66 3.73 7.63
CA ASP A 188 -1.14 4.80 8.50
C ASP A 188 -1.91 5.86 7.71
N ASN A 189 -1.50 6.10 6.45
CA ASN A 189 -2.17 7.00 5.53
C ASN A 189 -2.15 6.46 4.11
N VAL A 190 -3.24 6.66 3.39
CA VAL A 190 -3.43 6.21 2.00
C VAL A 190 -3.79 7.41 1.13
N TYR A 191 -3.11 7.54 0.00
CA TYR A 191 -3.45 8.46 -1.07
C TYR A 191 -3.92 7.67 -2.29
N VAL A 192 -5.14 7.91 -2.72
CA VAL A 192 -5.70 7.32 -3.95
C VAL A 192 -5.48 8.28 -5.09
N ILE A 193 -4.70 7.86 -6.09
CA ILE A 193 -4.37 8.69 -7.26
C ILE A 193 -5.04 8.14 -8.50
N ALA A 194 -5.74 9.01 -9.22
CA ALA A 194 -6.27 8.72 -10.56
C ALA A 194 -6.05 9.91 -11.48
N SER A 195 -5.66 9.64 -12.73
CA SER A 195 -5.42 10.67 -13.76
C SER A 195 -4.49 11.81 -13.31
N GLY A 196 -3.48 11.46 -12.50
CA GLY A 196 -2.49 12.40 -11.99
C GLY A 196 -2.94 13.23 -10.78
N GLN A 197 -4.11 13.01 -10.22
CA GLN A 197 -4.66 13.77 -9.09
C GLN A 197 -4.93 12.88 -7.89
N VAL A 198 -4.84 13.43 -6.68
CA VAL A 198 -5.33 12.77 -5.47
C VAL A 198 -6.85 12.89 -5.42
N ILE A 199 -7.55 11.76 -5.50
CA ILE A 199 -9.02 11.71 -5.48
C ILE A 199 -9.60 11.34 -4.11
N ALA A 200 -8.77 10.74 -3.24
CA ALA A 200 -9.09 10.50 -1.83
C ALA A 200 -7.80 10.37 -1.03
N ASN A 201 -7.83 10.78 0.24
CA ASN A 201 -6.74 10.55 1.19
C ASN A 201 -7.29 10.36 2.61
N GLY A 202 -6.55 9.63 3.43
CA GLY A 202 -6.89 9.36 4.83
C GLY A 202 -6.44 7.96 5.26
N THR A 203 -6.88 7.50 6.42
CA THR A 203 -6.65 6.12 6.84
C THR A 203 -7.44 5.15 5.96
N ALA A 204 -6.97 3.91 5.81
CA ALA A 204 -7.70 2.87 5.08
C ALA A 204 -9.14 2.72 5.62
N THR A 205 -9.31 2.81 6.94
CA THR A 205 -10.63 2.75 7.59
C THR A 205 -11.54 3.90 7.16
N SER A 206 -11.04 5.15 7.15
CA SER A 206 -11.85 6.31 6.74
C SER A 206 -12.25 6.24 5.27
N ILE A 207 -11.34 5.81 4.40
CA ILE A 207 -11.62 5.64 2.97
C ILE A 207 -12.68 4.54 2.76
N LYS A 208 -12.54 3.39 3.44
CA LYS A 208 -13.56 2.33 3.37
C LYS A 208 -14.92 2.78 3.89
N GLN A 209 -14.97 3.51 4.99
CA GLN A 209 -16.23 4.03 5.54
C GLN A 209 -16.94 5.02 4.59
N GLN A 210 -16.15 5.82 3.88
CA GLN A 210 -16.71 6.86 3.00
C GLN A 210 -17.10 6.35 1.62
N TYR A 211 -16.36 5.39 1.06
CA TYR A 211 -16.47 5.01 -0.35
C TYR A 211 -16.83 3.54 -0.58
N ALA A 212 -16.69 2.65 0.41
CA ALA A 212 -17.07 1.25 0.26
C ALA A 212 -18.49 1.01 0.77
N GLN A 213 -19.17 0.04 0.16
CA GLN A 213 -20.51 -0.36 0.58
C GLN A 213 -20.41 -1.45 1.64
N GLN A 214 -21.03 -1.21 2.80
CA GLN A 214 -21.18 -2.24 3.81
C GLN A 214 -22.39 -3.13 3.43
N ARG A 215 -22.23 -4.45 3.54
CA ARG A 215 -23.28 -5.41 3.21
C ARG A 215 -23.60 -6.31 4.39
N LEU A 216 -24.86 -6.54 4.57
CA LEU A 216 -25.40 -7.51 5.51
C LEU A 216 -26.10 -8.62 4.72
N VAL A 217 -25.59 -9.83 4.78
CA VAL A 217 -26.20 -11.01 4.16
C VAL A 217 -26.99 -11.77 5.22
N LEU A 218 -28.28 -11.87 5.02
CA LEU A 218 -29.23 -12.56 5.90
C LEU A 218 -29.59 -13.90 5.26
N THR A 219 -29.39 -15.00 5.95
CA THR A 219 -29.84 -16.33 5.50
C THR A 219 -31.08 -16.71 6.31
N ALA A 220 -32.20 -16.98 5.61
CA ALA A 220 -33.45 -17.37 6.23
C ALA A 220 -33.94 -18.73 5.70
N ALA A 221 -34.89 -19.38 6.39
CA ALA A 221 -35.55 -20.52 5.79
C ALA A 221 -36.31 -20.08 4.51
N PRO A 222 -36.39 -20.92 3.45
CA PRO A 222 -37.00 -20.53 2.17
C PRO A 222 -38.42 -19.94 2.31
N THR A 223 -39.18 -20.44 3.26
CA THR A 223 -40.53 -19.94 3.58
C THR A 223 -40.57 -18.58 4.27
N CYS A 224 -39.43 -18.16 4.86
CA CYS A 224 -39.32 -16.93 5.64
C CYS A 224 -38.70 -15.74 4.84
N VAL A 225 -38.16 -15.97 3.64
CA VAL A 225 -37.52 -14.91 2.83
C VAL A 225 -38.46 -13.72 2.59
N SER A 226 -39.70 -13.97 2.21
CA SER A 226 -40.72 -12.92 2.00
C SER A 226 -41.05 -12.14 3.29
N ALA A 227 -41.00 -12.79 4.45
CA ALA A 227 -41.20 -12.13 5.73
C ALA A 227 -40.01 -11.27 6.13
N VAL A 228 -38.76 -11.69 5.82
CA VAL A 228 -37.57 -10.88 5.99
C VAL A 228 -37.66 -9.62 5.13
N LEU A 229 -37.95 -9.75 3.84
CA LEU A 229 -38.06 -8.60 2.92
C LEU A 229 -39.11 -7.55 3.39
N LYS A 230 -40.22 -7.98 3.94
CA LYS A 230 -41.27 -7.07 4.47
C LYS A 230 -40.82 -6.29 5.71
N ARG A 231 -39.84 -6.77 6.45
CA ARG A 231 -39.33 -6.14 7.68
C ARG A 231 -38.14 -5.23 7.45
N LEU A 232 -37.53 -5.30 6.25
CA LEU A 232 -36.41 -4.43 5.92
C LEU A 232 -36.87 -2.99 5.71
N PRO A 233 -36.10 -2.01 6.22
CA PRO A 233 -36.34 -0.62 5.85
C PRO A 233 -36.04 -0.41 4.36
N PRO A 234 -36.43 0.71 3.76
CA PRO A 234 -36.11 1.03 2.37
C PRO A 234 -34.61 1.07 2.16
N MET A 235 -34.08 0.07 1.45
CA MET A 235 -32.66 -0.06 1.14
C MET A 235 -32.47 -0.91 -0.13
N LYS A 236 -31.25 -0.87 -0.68
CA LYS A 236 -30.89 -1.74 -1.81
C LYS A 236 -30.75 -3.17 -1.31
N VAL A 237 -31.50 -4.08 -1.93
CA VAL A 237 -31.57 -5.50 -1.55
C VAL A 237 -31.45 -6.34 -2.80
N ASP A 238 -30.58 -7.38 -2.72
CA ASP A 238 -30.46 -8.42 -3.71
C ASP A 238 -30.84 -9.76 -3.06
N VAL A 239 -31.63 -10.60 -3.77
CA VAL A 239 -32.10 -11.89 -3.26
C VAL A 239 -31.57 -13.03 -4.13
N ALA A 240 -30.90 -13.98 -3.49
CA ALA A 240 -30.36 -15.17 -4.14
C ALA A 240 -30.76 -16.42 -3.32
N GLY A 241 -31.79 -17.12 -3.80
CA GLY A 241 -32.32 -18.30 -3.09
C GLY A 241 -32.85 -17.93 -1.70
N ASN A 242 -32.22 -18.44 -0.65
CA ASN A 242 -32.60 -18.19 0.75
C ASN A 242 -31.71 -17.08 1.41
N GLN A 243 -30.87 -16.41 0.63
CA GLN A 243 -30.04 -15.29 1.09
C GLN A 243 -30.62 -13.96 0.62
N VAL A 244 -30.65 -12.99 1.53
CA VAL A 244 -31.05 -11.61 1.30
C VAL A 244 -29.85 -10.72 1.61
N SER A 245 -29.24 -10.13 0.60
CA SER A 245 -28.08 -9.24 0.72
C SER A 245 -28.56 -7.79 0.75
N CYS A 246 -28.28 -7.08 1.84
CA CYS A 246 -28.68 -5.70 2.07
C CYS A 246 -27.46 -4.78 2.05
N VAL A 247 -27.51 -3.67 1.33
CA VAL A 247 -26.52 -2.59 1.45
C VAL A 247 -26.92 -1.72 2.64
N VAL A 248 -26.09 -1.70 3.67
CA VAL A 248 -26.33 -0.94 4.90
C VAL A 248 -25.38 0.25 5.02
N PRO A 249 -25.84 1.43 5.45
CA PRO A 249 -25.02 2.62 5.52
C PRO A 249 -24.00 2.58 6.67
N ASN A 250 -24.27 1.84 7.74
CA ASN A 250 -23.41 1.71 8.92
C ASN A 250 -23.82 0.51 9.79
N MET A 251 -22.97 0.21 10.77
CA MET A 251 -23.18 -0.89 11.72
C MET A 251 -24.48 -0.72 12.55
N THR A 252 -24.87 0.49 12.89
CA THR A 252 -26.10 0.73 13.67
C THR A 252 -27.33 0.23 12.92
N ILE A 253 -27.43 0.55 11.64
CA ILE A 253 -28.54 0.06 10.79
C ILE A 253 -28.45 -1.45 10.58
N ALA A 254 -27.23 -2.01 10.44
CA ALA A 254 -27.06 -3.46 10.35
C ALA A 254 -27.60 -4.18 11.59
N LEU A 255 -27.28 -3.67 12.79
CA LEU A 255 -27.80 -4.22 14.05
C LEU A 255 -29.32 -4.09 14.18
N GLN A 256 -29.90 -2.95 13.79
CA GLN A 256 -31.38 -2.77 13.77
C GLN A 256 -32.07 -3.78 12.84
N VAL A 257 -31.49 -4.01 11.67
CA VAL A 257 -32.03 -5.02 10.71
C VAL A 257 -31.93 -6.41 11.31
N LEU A 258 -30.81 -6.76 11.93
CA LEU A 258 -30.62 -8.06 12.60
C LEU A 258 -31.65 -8.27 13.72
N ASP A 259 -31.85 -7.28 14.60
CA ASP A 259 -32.83 -7.37 15.68
C ASP A 259 -34.28 -7.56 15.14
N THR A 260 -34.62 -6.81 14.10
CA THR A 260 -35.97 -6.89 13.49
C THR A 260 -36.24 -8.23 12.84
N CYS A 261 -35.20 -8.85 12.26
CA CYS A 261 -35.35 -10.11 11.52
C CYS A 261 -34.91 -11.35 12.31
N ARG A 262 -34.37 -11.19 13.53
CA ARG A 262 -33.68 -12.23 14.33
C ARG A 262 -34.40 -13.60 14.33
N MET A 263 -35.72 -13.62 14.54
CA MET A 263 -36.52 -14.86 14.64
C MET A 263 -36.77 -15.56 13.30
N LEU A 264 -36.40 -14.92 12.18
CA LEU A 264 -36.57 -15.46 10.84
C LEU A 264 -35.26 -15.96 10.22
N LEU A 265 -34.14 -15.66 10.87
CA LEU A 265 -32.81 -15.93 10.33
C LEU A 265 -32.27 -17.25 10.86
N THR A 266 -31.58 -17.98 9.98
CA THR A 266 -30.76 -19.16 10.32
C THR A 266 -29.29 -18.81 10.42
N ASN A 267 -28.84 -17.79 9.69
CA ASN A 267 -27.48 -17.26 9.73
C ASN A 267 -27.43 -15.81 9.25
N PHE A 268 -26.37 -15.10 9.55
CA PHE A 268 -26.05 -13.81 8.96
C PHE A 268 -24.56 -13.63 8.79
N GLU A 269 -24.15 -12.80 7.84
CA GLU A 269 -22.77 -12.37 7.62
C GLU A 269 -22.76 -10.87 7.42
N PHE A 270 -21.85 -10.19 8.12
CA PHE A 270 -21.59 -8.77 7.91
C PHE A 270 -20.27 -8.59 7.17
N HIS A 271 -20.35 -8.00 5.99
CA HIS A 271 -19.19 -7.67 5.17
C HIS A 271 -18.90 -6.18 5.34
N PRO A 272 -17.90 -5.78 6.13
CA PRO A 272 -17.42 -4.42 6.15
C PRO A 272 -16.86 -4.08 4.76
N GLY A 273 -17.12 -2.90 4.27
CA GLY A 273 -16.63 -2.49 2.96
C GLY A 273 -15.13 -2.70 2.81
N THR A 274 -14.70 -3.11 1.64
CA THR A 274 -13.30 -3.39 1.32
C THR A 274 -12.62 -2.20 0.64
N MET A 275 -11.28 -2.14 0.69
CA MET A 275 -10.52 -1.15 -0.10
C MET A 275 -10.75 -1.32 -1.61
N ASN A 276 -11.01 -2.54 -2.08
CA ASN A 276 -11.34 -2.78 -3.48
C ASN A 276 -12.66 -2.11 -3.88
N GLU A 277 -13.71 -2.27 -3.06
CA GLU A 277 -14.99 -1.60 -3.30
C GLU A 277 -14.88 -0.06 -3.24
N ALA A 278 -14.14 0.46 -2.26
CA ALA A 278 -13.87 1.89 -2.16
C ALA A 278 -13.13 2.41 -3.40
N PHE A 279 -12.11 1.68 -3.84
CA PHE A 279 -11.33 2.02 -5.03
C PHE A 279 -12.16 1.98 -6.31
N MET A 280 -12.99 0.95 -6.49
CA MET A 280 -13.93 0.85 -7.62
C MET A 280 -14.93 2.01 -7.64
N THR A 281 -15.47 2.37 -6.48
CA THR A 281 -16.38 3.52 -6.35
C THR A 281 -15.71 4.82 -6.76
N LEU A 282 -14.45 5.03 -6.35
CA LEU A 282 -13.69 6.25 -6.64
C LEU A 282 -13.22 6.34 -8.10
N THR A 283 -12.84 5.22 -8.71
CA THR A 283 -12.16 5.22 -10.02
C THR A 283 -13.02 4.70 -11.16
N GLY A 284 -14.12 4.01 -10.85
CA GLY A 284 -14.94 3.29 -11.83
C GLY A 284 -14.24 2.10 -12.48
N LYS A 285 -13.10 1.65 -11.93
CA LYS A 285 -12.25 0.58 -12.49
C LYS A 285 -11.71 -0.31 -11.39
N GLU A 286 -11.61 -1.61 -11.69
CA GLU A 286 -10.83 -2.53 -10.86
C GLU A 286 -9.31 -2.29 -11.05
N LEU A 287 -8.55 -2.49 -9.98
CA LEU A 287 -7.09 -2.64 -10.10
C LEU A 287 -6.80 -4.05 -10.65
N VAL A 288 -6.29 -4.11 -11.86
CA VAL A 288 -5.87 -5.36 -12.53
C VAL A 288 -4.38 -5.52 -12.36
#